data_567ecc8568cd52f126fb01b4e803a0bd
#
_entry.id   567ecc8568cd52f126fb01b4e803a0bd
#
_cell.length_a   1.000
_cell.length_b   1.000
_cell.length_c   1.000
_cell.angle_alpha   90.00
_cell.angle_beta   90.00
_cell.angle_gamma   90.00
#
_symmetry.space_group_name_H-M   'P 1'
#
loop_
_entity.id
_entity.type
_entity.pdbx_description
1 polymer ?
#
loop_
_entity_poly.entity_id
_entity_poly.type
_entity_poly.pdbx_seq_one_letter_code
_entity_poly.pdbx_strand_id
1 'polypeptide(L)'
;MNDINRTDQNDNIRQNKATTFEIGFKTRQDKQKGRESILIKLLSAIPSLVETKQYIGVLICDAVLPGSYIFNMSGVVIAGYCFGHALERFTTINPVVGMTFMGALYRNLGPTNFLENSTANSIDFHLRRIYPVIILTKGPLSWNWEYIKNNPVKVFSLATLPWIIECLSTAFLAHILLNYQWKWGLHLGAILSSVSPALIVPTVVALKERGLGTKHEIALLVGNAGGLDTAFTEGIFGVTNSAIFYEASLTYKIIKGLLAIFVGICLGIAWGVLCDVIPDHNDLYAPTVRSLLIFGGGMLVTYAGGYLGWGGTSGVAIMVCAGVAATRWSRRGWPINDNPVSEVYKLLWRIFEPMLFTLSGYFLDVSQLNTKEFCLIIGCIISALFLRMLTAFLVGLANNLSIKESVFVSVTWIPKAIVEAVLVRVAADSILSDASEEDKRTAAQHANIIVIAILITSTAGSVLTTALGPILLSQDSRISPGDFYRAQTLSPASSFHDSSQIRRNNAPSTLSIYL
;
A
#
# COMPACT_ATOMS: atom_id res chain seq x y z
N MET A 1 -7.58 -38.20 83.90
CA MET A 1 -7.07 -38.45 82.49
C MET A 1 -7.66 -37.42 81.49
N ASN A 2 -8.31 -36.36 81.94
CA ASN A 2 -8.94 -35.39 80.99
C ASN A 2 -8.25 -34.01 80.92
N ASP A 3 -7.18 -33.76 81.65
CA ASP A 3 -6.48 -32.43 81.61
C ASP A 3 -5.20 -32.38 80.77
N ILE A 4 -4.64 -33.54 80.42
CA ILE A 4 -3.41 -33.59 79.59
C ILE A 4 -3.75 -33.33 78.10
N ASN A 5 -4.95 -33.67 77.63
CA ASN A 5 -5.35 -33.48 76.20
C ASN A 5 -5.75 -32.02 75.87
N ARG A 6 -6.00 -31.13 76.87
CA ARG A 6 -6.33 -29.74 76.62
C ARG A 6 -5.11 -28.81 76.46
N THR A 7 -3.97 -29.15 77.05
CA THR A 7 -2.72 -28.38 76.91
C THR A 7 -2.09 -28.60 75.56
N ASP A 8 -2.04 -29.82 75.01
CA ASP A 8 -1.48 -30.13 73.70
C ASP A 8 -2.28 -29.52 72.52
N GLN A 9 -3.62 -29.41 72.67
CA GLN A 9 -4.45 -28.81 71.64
C GLN A 9 -4.31 -27.28 71.58
N ASN A 10 -4.04 -26.62 72.72
CA ASN A 10 -3.80 -25.18 72.76
C ASN A 10 -2.40 -24.78 72.26
N ASP A 11 -1.41 -25.60 72.45
CA ASP A 11 -0.03 -25.35 71.95
C ASP A 11 0.07 -25.58 70.43
N ASN A 12 -0.63 -26.56 69.89
CA ASN A 12 -0.77 -26.74 68.41
C ASN A 12 -1.53 -25.56 67.74
N ILE A 13 -2.54 -24.99 68.38
CA ILE A 13 -3.26 -23.83 67.86
C ILE A 13 -2.40 -22.56 67.95
N ARG A 14 -1.53 -22.43 68.95
CA ARG A 14 -0.58 -21.31 69.08
C ARG A 14 0.55 -21.42 68.06
N GLN A 15 1.11 -22.61 67.80
CA GLN A 15 2.13 -22.84 66.78
C GLN A 15 1.61 -22.61 65.37
N ASN A 16 0.39 -23.08 65.07
CA ASN A 16 -0.25 -22.81 63.77
C ASN A 16 -0.59 -21.31 63.55
N LYS A 17 -0.96 -20.57 64.59
CA LYS A 17 -1.15 -19.12 64.49
C LYS A 17 0.18 -18.36 64.30
N ALA A 18 1.26 -18.78 64.92
CA ALA A 18 2.58 -18.18 64.79
C ALA A 18 3.14 -18.40 63.38
N THR A 19 3.05 -19.62 62.85
CA THR A 19 3.47 -19.94 61.46
C THR A 19 2.65 -19.23 60.43
N THR A 20 1.34 -19.10 60.59
CA THR A 20 0.46 -18.33 59.70
C THR A 20 0.75 -16.83 59.72
N PHE A 21 1.17 -16.30 60.87
CA PHE A 21 1.57 -14.88 61.02
C PHE A 21 2.95 -14.61 60.37
N GLU A 22 3.90 -15.53 60.50
CA GLU A 22 5.22 -15.43 59.84
C GLU A 22 5.12 -15.53 58.32
N ILE A 23 4.29 -16.44 57.79
CA ILE A 23 4.00 -16.56 56.35
C ILE A 23 3.29 -15.30 55.83
N GLY A 24 2.35 -14.74 56.57
CA GLY A 24 1.69 -13.47 56.24
C GLY A 24 2.62 -12.26 56.26
N PHE A 25 3.63 -12.25 57.15
CA PHE A 25 4.61 -11.18 57.23
C PHE A 25 5.65 -11.28 56.09
N LYS A 26 6.09 -12.48 55.74
CA LYS A 26 7.00 -12.74 54.64
C LYS A 26 6.40 -12.37 53.29
N THR A 27 5.13 -12.73 53.06
CA THR A 27 4.38 -12.33 51.86
C THR A 27 4.11 -10.83 51.77
N ARG A 28 4.00 -10.12 52.89
CA ARG A 28 3.91 -8.65 52.90
C ARG A 28 5.28 -8.00 52.56
N GLN A 29 6.36 -8.51 53.11
CA GLN A 29 7.72 -8.02 52.77
C GLN A 29 8.10 -8.27 51.34
N ASP A 30 7.72 -9.43 50.76
CA ASP A 30 7.99 -9.73 49.37
C ASP A 30 7.16 -8.85 48.42
N LYS A 31 5.91 -8.55 48.78
CA LYS A 31 5.06 -7.58 48.05
C LYS A 31 5.59 -6.14 48.19
N GLN A 32 6.16 -5.77 49.31
CA GLN A 32 6.76 -4.45 49.51
C GLN A 32 8.08 -4.30 48.73
N LYS A 33 8.96 -5.31 48.74
CA LYS A 33 10.13 -5.37 47.89
C LYS A 33 9.82 -5.35 46.40
N GLY A 34 8.75 -6.05 45.98
CA GLY A 34 8.26 -6.01 44.62
C GLY A 34 7.77 -4.61 44.20
N ARG A 35 7.06 -3.90 45.11
CA ARG A 35 6.63 -2.51 44.85
C ARG A 35 7.79 -1.52 44.79
N GLU A 36 8.78 -1.66 45.66
CA GLU A 36 9.98 -0.83 45.64
C GLU A 36 10.82 -1.06 44.38
N SER A 37 10.94 -2.30 43.93
CA SER A 37 11.62 -2.63 42.68
C SER A 37 10.89 -2.05 41.45
N ILE A 38 9.57 -2.06 41.43
CA ILE A 38 8.76 -1.44 40.37
C ILE A 38 8.87 0.10 40.44
N LEU A 39 8.85 0.67 41.64
CA LEU A 39 9.02 2.11 41.83
C LEU A 39 10.40 2.60 41.37
N ILE A 40 11.45 1.85 41.68
CA ILE A 40 12.83 2.15 41.24
C ILE A 40 12.94 2.06 39.71
N LYS A 41 12.31 1.05 39.07
CA LYS A 41 12.25 0.94 37.61
C LYS A 41 11.45 2.07 36.97
N LEU A 42 10.34 2.49 37.58
CA LEU A 42 9.58 3.66 37.15
C LEU A 42 10.37 4.96 37.31
N LEU A 43 11.05 5.14 38.44
CA LEU A 43 11.92 6.30 38.68
C LEU A 43 13.12 6.36 37.75
N SER A 44 13.72 5.23 37.39
CA SER A 44 14.79 5.18 36.40
C SER A 44 14.33 5.43 34.97
N ALA A 45 13.05 5.25 34.67
CA ALA A 45 12.46 5.57 33.36
C ALA A 45 12.05 7.05 33.23
N ILE A 46 12.02 7.82 34.33
CA ILE A 46 11.62 9.26 34.31
C ILE A 46 12.54 10.10 33.40
N PRO A 47 13.87 9.96 33.39
CA PRO A 47 14.72 10.74 32.50
C PRO A 47 14.40 10.47 31.02
N SER A 48 14.24 9.21 30.64
CA SER A 48 13.89 8.84 29.27
C SER A 48 12.50 9.33 28.85
N LEU A 49 11.55 9.39 29.77
CA LEU A 49 10.22 9.99 29.57
C LEU A 49 10.30 11.51 29.41
N VAL A 50 11.18 12.17 30.17
CA VAL A 50 11.39 13.63 30.04
C VAL A 50 12.05 13.96 28.70
N GLU A 51 13.10 13.21 28.31
CA GLU A 51 13.74 13.36 27.00
C GLU A 51 12.74 13.10 25.86
N THR A 52 11.91 12.06 25.97
CA THR A 52 10.88 11.75 24.98
C THR A 52 9.82 12.87 24.89
N LYS A 53 9.38 13.42 26.03
CA LYS A 53 8.46 14.57 26.05
C LYS A 53 9.07 15.82 25.44
N GLN A 54 10.35 16.09 25.71
CA GLN A 54 11.07 17.22 25.13
C GLN A 54 11.22 17.04 23.62
N TYR A 55 11.57 15.83 23.15
CA TYR A 55 11.66 15.51 21.73
C TYR A 55 10.31 15.68 21.01
N ILE A 56 9.23 15.14 21.61
CA ILE A 56 7.87 15.31 21.08
C ILE A 56 7.47 16.79 21.07
N GLY A 57 7.80 17.53 22.11
CA GLY A 57 7.55 18.97 22.18
C GLY A 57 8.23 19.74 21.07
N VAL A 58 9.51 19.47 20.80
CA VAL A 58 10.27 20.06 19.70
C VAL A 58 9.65 19.69 18.36
N LEU A 59 9.29 18.43 18.15
CA LEU A 59 8.65 17.94 16.92
C LEU A 59 7.30 18.62 16.67
N ILE A 60 6.47 18.78 17.71
CA ILE A 60 5.18 19.47 17.61
C ILE A 60 5.39 20.97 17.29
N CYS A 61 6.34 21.62 17.97
CA CYS A 61 6.67 23.01 17.68
C CYS A 61 7.13 23.19 16.23
N ASP A 62 8.01 22.31 15.75
CA ASP A 62 8.49 22.35 14.37
C ASP A 62 7.36 22.05 13.35
N ALA A 63 6.39 21.22 13.69
CA ALA A 63 5.21 20.96 12.85
C ALA A 63 4.25 22.16 12.77
N VAL A 64 4.18 23.00 13.80
CA VAL A 64 3.20 24.10 13.91
C VAL A 64 3.79 25.45 13.49
N LEU A 65 5.10 25.68 13.68
CA LEU A 65 5.74 26.95 13.39
C LEU A 65 5.80 27.21 11.88
N PRO A 66 5.19 28.31 11.37
CA PRO A 66 5.29 28.68 9.96
C PRO A 66 6.74 28.84 9.51
N GLY A 67 7.08 28.23 8.38
CA GLY A 67 8.42 28.26 7.82
C GLY A 67 9.33 27.11 8.28
N SER A 68 8.91 26.30 9.25
CA SER A 68 9.63 25.07 9.62
C SER A 68 9.50 23.99 8.53
N TYR A 69 10.42 23.05 8.51
CA TYR A 69 10.48 22.00 7.48
C TYR A 69 9.25 21.06 7.53
N ILE A 70 8.83 20.67 8.73
CA ILE A 70 7.67 19.78 8.92
C ILE A 70 6.37 20.51 8.59
N PHE A 71 6.26 21.79 8.97
CA PHE A 71 5.12 22.64 8.60
C PHE A 71 5.00 22.76 7.07
N ASN A 72 6.10 23.04 6.38
CA ASN A 72 6.12 23.15 4.92
C ASN A 72 5.76 21.81 4.25
N MET A 73 6.33 20.68 4.73
CA MET A 73 5.99 19.35 4.25
C MET A 73 4.50 19.05 4.40
N SER A 74 3.93 19.32 5.57
CA SER A 74 2.50 19.12 5.84
C SER A 74 1.63 20.06 5.01
N GLY A 75 2.04 21.31 4.86
CA GLY A 75 1.37 22.32 4.03
C GLY A 75 1.30 21.93 2.56
N VAL A 76 2.38 21.39 2.01
CA VAL A 76 2.42 20.89 0.63
C VAL A 76 1.50 19.69 0.43
N VAL A 77 1.44 18.77 1.39
CA VAL A 77 0.53 17.61 1.34
C VAL A 77 -0.93 18.07 1.37
N ILE A 78 -1.28 19.01 2.24
CA ILE A 78 -2.64 19.59 2.31
C ILE A 78 -2.98 20.31 1.00
N ALA A 79 -2.06 21.13 0.48
CA ALA A 79 -2.25 21.81 -0.79
C ALA A 79 -2.42 20.82 -1.95
N GLY A 80 -1.63 19.74 -1.97
CA GLY A 80 -1.75 18.65 -2.93
C GLY A 80 -3.11 17.97 -2.88
N TYR A 81 -3.59 17.65 -1.68
CA TYR A 81 -4.92 17.09 -1.47
C TYR A 81 -6.02 18.02 -2.01
N CYS A 82 -6.00 19.29 -1.61
CA CYS A 82 -6.99 20.28 -2.05
C CYS A 82 -6.96 20.48 -3.56
N PHE A 83 -5.78 20.61 -4.15
CA PHE A 83 -5.61 20.80 -5.60
C PHE A 83 -6.03 19.56 -6.38
N GLY A 84 -5.65 18.35 -5.93
CA GLY A 84 -6.03 17.10 -6.55
C GLY A 84 -7.55 16.92 -6.64
N HIS A 85 -8.25 17.14 -5.53
CA HIS A 85 -9.72 17.05 -5.51
C HIS A 85 -10.42 18.21 -6.25
N ALA A 86 -9.82 19.40 -6.26
CA ALA A 86 -10.31 20.48 -7.11
C ALA A 86 -10.19 20.10 -8.59
N LEU A 87 -9.05 19.54 -9.00
CA LEU A 87 -8.83 19.07 -10.37
C LEU A 87 -9.86 17.99 -10.77
N GLU A 88 -10.10 17.00 -9.91
CA GLU A 88 -11.13 15.95 -10.11
C GLU A 88 -12.53 16.57 -10.27
N ARG A 89 -12.87 17.57 -9.47
CA ARG A 89 -14.19 18.21 -9.51
C ARG A 89 -14.46 18.95 -10.81
N PHE A 90 -13.43 19.58 -11.41
CA PHE A 90 -13.58 20.37 -12.63
C PHE A 90 -13.21 19.62 -13.91
N THR A 91 -12.57 18.46 -13.77
CA THR A 91 -12.12 17.65 -14.90
C THR A 91 -12.42 16.17 -14.65
N THR A 92 -12.07 15.30 -15.60
CA THR A 92 -12.13 13.84 -15.43
C THR A 92 -10.80 13.24 -14.98
N ILE A 93 -9.83 14.09 -14.57
CA ILE A 93 -8.50 13.69 -14.19
C ILE A 93 -8.52 13.21 -12.73
N ASN A 94 -7.88 12.09 -12.47
CA ASN A 94 -7.80 11.53 -11.12
C ASN A 94 -7.02 12.48 -10.17
N PRO A 95 -7.44 12.66 -8.89
CA PRO A 95 -6.81 13.55 -7.92
C PRO A 95 -5.32 13.28 -7.68
N VAL A 96 -4.88 12.04 -7.87
CA VAL A 96 -3.46 11.64 -7.78
C VAL A 96 -2.55 12.49 -8.66
N VAL A 97 -2.99 12.85 -9.87
CA VAL A 97 -2.22 13.71 -10.79
C VAL A 97 -1.99 15.09 -10.20
N GLY A 98 -3.05 15.68 -9.64
CA GLY A 98 -2.98 16.99 -8.99
C GLY A 98 -2.08 16.98 -7.75
N MET A 99 -2.15 15.92 -6.94
CA MET A 99 -1.29 15.74 -5.78
C MET A 99 0.19 15.66 -6.18
N THR A 100 0.51 14.81 -7.16
CA THR A 100 1.87 14.67 -7.68
C THR A 100 2.38 15.97 -8.32
N PHE A 101 1.53 16.66 -9.08
CA PHE A 101 1.88 17.95 -9.68
C PHE A 101 2.19 19.01 -8.62
N MET A 102 1.40 19.11 -7.54
CA MET A 102 1.67 20.05 -6.45
C MET A 102 2.99 19.78 -5.74
N GLY A 103 3.34 18.53 -5.54
CA GLY A 103 4.67 18.16 -5.01
C GLY A 103 5.81 18.64 -5.92
N ALA A 104 5.70 18.34 -7.23
CA ALA A 104 6.66 18.78 -8.23
C ALA A 104 6.75 20.33 -8.33
N LEU A 105 5.61 21.01 -8.28
CA LEU A 105 5.55 22.46 -8.29
C LEU A 105 6.29 23.07 -7.09
N TYR A 106 6.04 22.53 -5.90
CA TYR A 106 6.71 23.01 -4.69
C TYR A 106 8.22 22.75 -4.71
N ARG A 107 8.66 21.60 -5.23
CA ARG A 107 10.10 21.29 -5.38
C ARG A 107 10.83 22.36 -6.19
N ASN A 108 10.22 22.82 -7.27
CA ASN A 108 10.86 23.71 -8.24
C ASN A 108 10.62 25.21 -7.99
N LEU A 109 9.54 25.56 -7.27
CA LEU A 109 9.16 26.96 -7.01
C LEU A 109 9.03 27.30 -5.52
N GLY A 110 9.06 26.29 -4.65
CA GLY A 110 8.90 26.47 -3.21
C GLY A 110 10.12 27.13 -2.55
N PRO A 111 9.92 27.80 -1.42
CA PRO A 111 10.97 28.58 -0.75
C PRO A 111 12.01 27.73 -0.03
N THR A 112 11.70 26.47 0.30
CA THR A 112 12.54 25.63 1.15
C THR A 112 12.61 24.19 0.66
N ASN A 113 13.80 23.60 0.72
CA ASN A 113 13.98 22.17 0.51
C ASN A 113 13.85 21.43 1.85
N PHE A 114 12.64 20.97 2.20
CA PHE A 114 12.39 20.35 3.49
C PHE A 114 13.09 18.98 3.66
N LEU A 115 13.47 18.29 2.59
CA LEU A 115 14.20 17.01 2.70
C LEU A 115 15.69 17.17 3.05
N GLU A 116 16.22 18.39 3.05
CA GLU A 116 17.56 18.68 3.60
C GLU A 116 17.59 18.58 5.13
N ASN A 117 16.45 18.75 5.77
CA ASN A 117 16.32 18.57 7.21
C ASN A 117 16.31 17.08 7.56
N SER A 118 17.16 16.67 8.49
CA SER A 118 17.31 15.26 8.91
C SER A 118 16.01 14.67 9.46
N THR A 119 15.23 15.46 10.21
CA THR A 119 13.96 15.02 10.79
C THR A 119 12.90 14.82 9.71
N ALA A 120 12.72 15.77 8.80
CA ALA A 120 11.76 15.66 7.70
C ALA A 120 12.12 14.50 6.75
N ASN A 121 13.41 14.32 6.45
CA ASN A 121 13.89 13.19 5.65
C ASN A 121 13.67 11.84 6.36
N SER A 122 13.85 11.77 7.69
CA SER A 122 13.54 10.55 8.46
C SER A 122 12.05 10.22 8.46
N ILE A 123 11.18 11.23 8.57
CA ILE A 123 9.73 11.05 8.47
C ILE A 123 9.36 10.49 7.10
N ASP A 124 9.85 11.11 6.03
CA ASP A 124 9.61 10.64 4.66
C ASP A 124 10.11 9.20 4.45
N PHE A 125 11.29 8.87 4.97
CA PHE A 125 11.85 7.51 4.92
C PHE A 125 10.94 6.46 5.58
N HIS A 126 10.37 6.76 6.75
CA HIS A 126 9.46 5.84 7.44
C HIS A 126 8.08 5.78 6.76
N LEU A 127 7.57 6.89 6.26
CA LEU A 127 6.32 6.93 5.49
C LEU A 127 6.40 6.04 4.25
N ARG A 128 7.50 6.08 3.50
CA ARG A 128 7.73 5.24 2.32
C ARG A 128 7.80 3.74 2.64
N ARG A 129 7.98 3.34 3.89
CA ARG A 129 7.85 1.94 4.35
C ARG A 129 6.44 1.58 4.77
N ILE A 130 5.63 2.56 5.17
CA ILE A 130 4.22 2.38 5.55
C ILE A 130 3.33 2.27 4.31
N TYR A 131 3.56 3.10 3.29
CA TYR A 131 2.72 3.12 2.08
C TYR A 131 2.55 1.75 1.41
N PRO A 132 3.63 0.98 1.12
CA PRO A 132 3.49 -0.34 0.52
C PRO A 132 2.68 -1.29 1.38
N VAL A 133 2.84 -1.26 2.72
CA VAL A 133 2.06 -2.13 3.62
C VAL A 133 0.57 -1.86 3.47
N ILE A 134 0.15 -0.60 3.40
CA ILE A 134 -1.26 -0.23 3.26
C ILE A 134 -1.80 -0.63 1.88
N ILE A 135 -1.11 -0.21 0.82
CA ILE A 135 -1.66 -0.35 -0.52
C ILE A 135 -1.56 -1.77 -1.08
N LEU A 136 -0.43 -2.46 -0.82
CA LEU A 136 -0.25 -3.85 -1.24
C LEU A 136 -1.11 -4.83 -0.42
N THR A 137 -1.63 -4.40 0.74
CA THR A 137 -2.67 -5.14 1.47
C THR A 137 -4.05 -4.87 0.87
N LYS A 138 -4.39 -3.60 0.61
CA LYS A 138 -5.71 -3.18 0.12
C LYS A 138 -6.10 -3.88 -1.19
N GLY A 139 -5.18 -4.00 -2.13
CA GLY A 139 -5.43 -4.62 -3.44
C GLY A 139 -5.91 -6.06 -3.32
N PRO A 140 -5.08 -6.98 -2.79
CA PRO A 140 -5.41 -8.40 -2.69
C PRO A 140 -6.60 -8.74 -1.79
N LEU A 141 -6.96 -7.88 -0.83
CA LEU A 141 -8.19 -8.04 -0.05
C LEU A 141 -9.46 -8.00 -0.91
N SER A 142 -9.40 -7.40 -2.11
CA SER A 142 -10.50 -7.31 -3.07
C SER A 142 -10.40 -8.28 -4.25
N TRP A 143 -9.39 -9.15 -4.30
CA TRP A 143 -9.21 -10.09 -5.40
C TRP A 143 -10.28 -11.18 -5.41
N ASN A 144 -10.85 -11.45 -6.59
CA ASN A 144 -11.78 -12.55 -6.78
C ASN A 144 -11.04 -13.81 -7.24
N TRP A 145 -10.65 -14.65 -6.29
CA TRP A 145 -9.90 -15.88 -6.55
C TRP A 145 -10.70 -16.91 -7.36
N GLU A 146 -12.01 -16.90 -7.26
CA GLU A 146 -12.88 -17.77 -8.07
C GLU A 146 -12.80 -17.39 -9.54
N TYR A 147 -12.87 -16.08 -9.82
CA TYR A 147 -12.69 -15.57 -11.18
C TYR A 147 -11.31 -15.90 -11.74
N ILE A 148 -10.24 -15.73 -10.95
CA ILE A 148 -8.86 -16.05 -11.36
C ILE A 148 -8.73 -17.53 -11.71
N LYS A 149 -9.29 -18.44 -10.88
CA LYS A 149 -9.27 -19.89 -11.12
C LYS A 149 -10.04 -20.30 -12.36
N ASN A 150 -11.17 -19.64 -12.63
CA ASN A 150 -12.00 -19.94 -13.77
C ASN A 150 -11.46 -19.37 -15.08
N ASN A 151 -10.64 -18.31 -15.01
CA ASN A 151 -10.06 -17.61 -16.16
C ASN A 151 -8.54 -17.44 -16.07
N PRO A 152 -7.74 -18.48 -15.74
CA PRO A 152 -6.33 -18.31 -15.43
C PRO A 152 -5.54 -17.75 -16.59
N VAL A 153 -5.75 -18.28 -17.81
CA VAL A 153 -5.01 -17.86 -19.01
C VAL A 153 -5.26 -16.38 -19.31
N LYS A 154 -6.52 -15.92 -19.24
CA LYS A 154 -6.86 -14.51 -19.49
C LYS A 154 -6.17 -13.59 -18.49
N VAL A 155 -6.28 -13.92 -17.20
CA VAL A 155 -5.77 -13.07 -16.12
C VAL A 155 -4.25 -13.04 -16.12
N PHE A 156 -3.59 -14.22 -16.19
CA PHE A 156 -2.13 -14.28 -16.15
C PHE A 156 -1.48 -13.74 -17.42
N SER A 157 -2.03 -14.03 -18.61
CA SER A 157 -1.46 -13.48 -19.87
C SER A 157 -1.54 -11.95 -19.91
N LEU A 158 -2.67 -11.38 -19.45
CA LEU A 158 -2.85 -9.93 -19.43
C LEU A 158 -2.00 -9.26 -18.34
N ALA A 159 -1.73 -9.92 -17.21
CA ALA A 159 -0.87 -9.41 -16.16
C ALA A 159 0.62 -9.43 -16.57
N THR A 160 1.08 -10.50 -17.26
CA THR A 160 2.52 -10.73 -17.43
C THR A 160 3.07 -10.28 -18.78
N LEU A 161 2.36 -10.58 -19.91
CA LEU A 161 2.92 -10.30 -21.24
C LEU A 161 3.12 -8.80 -21.53
N PRO A 162 2.14 -7.90 -21.27
CA PRO A 162 2.35 -6.48 -21.45
C PRO A 162 3.45 -5.94 -20.53
N TRP A 163 3.55 -6.47 -19.31
CA TRP A 163 4.57 -6.12 -18.35
C TRP A 163 5.98 -6.47 -18.86
N ILE A 164 6.19 -7.71 -19.33
CA ILE A 164 7.48 -8.18 -19.85
C ILE A 164 7.91 -7.32 -21.03
N ILE A 165 7.01 -7.09 -21.99
CA ILE A 165 7.32 -6.30 -23.19
C ILE A 165 7.70 -4.87 -22.84
N GLU A 166 6.96 -4.23 -21.92
CA GLU A 166 7.30 -2.87 -21.49
C GLU A 166 8.62 -2.82 -20.73
N CYS A 167 8.88 -3.77 -19.82
CA CYS A 167 10.14 -3.83 -19.07
C CYS A 167 11.34 -3.93 -19.99
N LEU A 168 11.30 -4.86 -20.93
CA LEU A 168 12.40 -5.06 -21.90
C LEU A 168 12.54 -3.89 -22.86
N SER A 169 11.43 -3.33 -23.35
CA SER A 169 11.49 -2.17 -24.26
C SER A 169 11.96 -0.92 -23.54
N THR A 170 11.55 -0.69 -22.30
CA THR A 170 12.07 0.41 -21.46
C THR A 170 13.57 0.25 -21.23
N ALA A 171 14.04 -0.95 -20.89
CA ALA A 171 15.46 -1.21 -20.71
C ALA A 171 16.28 -0.95 -21.99
N PHE A 172 15.78 -1.42 -23.14
CA PHE A 172 16.40 -1.21 -24.43
C PHE A 172 16.44 0.26 -24.83
N LEU A 173 15.32 0.97 -24.70
CA LEU A 173 15.23 2.39 -25.02
C LEU A 173 16.06 3.25 -24.07
N ALA A 174 16.08 2.95 -22.77
CA ALA A 174 16.94 3.64 -21.82
C ALA A 174 18.44 3.43 -22.16
N HIS A 175 18.82 2.24 -22.61
CA HIS A 175 20.19 1.98 -23.05
C HIS A 175 20.58 2.80 -24.29
N ILE A 176 19.71 2.85 -25.31
CA ILE A 176 20.01 3.56 -26.56
C ILE A 176 19.85 5.07 -26.46
N LEU A 177 18.75 5.54 -25.83
CA LEU A 177 18.40 6.95 -25.82
C LEU A 177 19.05 7.71 -24.65
N LEU A 178 19.17 7.08 -23.47
CA LEU A 178 19.67 7.69 -22.25
C LEU A 178 21.09 7.23 -21.89
N ASN A 179 21.69 6.35 -22.69
CA ASN A 179 23.01 5.74 -22.46
C ASN A 179 23.12 4.98 -21.12
N TYR A 180 22.01 4.43 -20.62
CA TYR A 180 22.01 3.67 -19.37
C TYR A 180 22.72 2.32 -19.55
N GLN A 181 23.45 1.88 -18.52
CA GLN A 181 23.90 0.49 -18.44
C GLN A 181 22.69 -0.44 -18.35
N TRP A 182 22.76 -1.64 -18.91
CA TRP A 182 21.65 -2.61 -18.94
C TRP A 182 21.03 -2.89 -17.56
N LYS A 183 21.86 -2.95 -16.48
CA LYS A 183 21.38 -3.14 -15.11
C LYS A 183 20.40 -2.04 -14.69
N TRP A 184 20.71 -0.78 -15.01
CA TRP A 184 19.90 0.39 -14.70
C TRP A 184 18.65 0.49 -15.58
N GLY A 185 18.80 0.14 -16.86
CA GLY A 185 17.65 0.08 -17.77
C GLY A 185 16.61 -0.97 -17.36
N LEU A 186 17.06 -2.17 -16.96
CA LEU A 186 16.18 -3.23 -16.45
C LEU A 186 15.52 -2.85 -15.14
N HIS A 187 16.22 -2.19 -14.23
CA HIS A 187 15.65 -1.70 -12.98
C HIS A 187 14.58 -0.63 -13.23
N LEU A 188 14.85 0.34 -14.08
CA LEU A 188 13.88 1.35 -14.50
C LEU A 188 12.65 0.69 -15.16
N GLY A 189 12.90 -0.25 -16.08
CA GLY A 189 11.86 -1.02 -16.75
C GLY A 189 10.99 -1.80 -15.77
N ALA A 190 11.59 -2.47 -14.78
CA ALA A 190 10.86 -3.19 -13.76
C ALA A 190 9.93 -2.28 -12.94
N ILE A 191 10.35 -1.05 -12.64
CA ILE A 191 9.49 -0.06 -11.93
C ILE A 191 8.37 0.45 -12.84
N LEU A 192 8.72 0.91 -14.05
CA LEU A 192 7.77 1.56 -14.96
C LEU A 192 6.77 0.60 -15.58
N SER A 193 6.99 -0.71 -15.55
CA SER A 193 6.10 -1.68 -16.19
C SER A 193 4.86 -2.04 -15.36
N SER A 194 4.67 -1.47 -14.18
CA SER A 194 3.46 -1.68 -13.39
C SER A 194 2.27 -0.90 -13.96
N VAL A 195 1.09 -1.49 -13.89
CA VAL A 195 -0.16 -0.75 -14.05
C VAL A 195 -0.67 -0.32 -12.66
N SER A 196 -1.41 0.77 -12.60
CA SER A 196 -2.02 1.21 -11.35
C SER A 196 -3.50 0.83 -11.26
N PRO A 197 -3.87 -0.31 -10.63
CA PRO A 197 -5.28 -0.71 -10.49
C PRO A 197 -6.11 0.33 -9.73
N ALA A 198 -5.50 1.04 -8.78
CA ALA A 198 -6.22 2.02 -7.98
C ALA A 198 -6.78 3.21 -8.78
N LEU A 199 -6.17 3.55 -9.92
CA LEU A 199 -6.69 4.58 -10.82
C LEU A 199 -7.80 4.06 -11.73
N ILE A 200 -7.71 2.78 -12.13
CA ILE A 200 -8.56 2.20 -13.17
C ILE A 200 -9.80 1.53 -12.58
N VAL A 201 -9.62 0.75 -11.51
CA VAL A 201 -10.69 -0.08 -10.95
C VAL A 201 -11.93 0.73 -10.56
N PRO A 202 -11.84 1.90 -9.90
CA PRO A 202 -13.01 2.72 -9.60
C PRO A 202 -13.80 3.10 -10.85
N THR A 203 -13.11 3.52 -11.92
CA THR A 203 -13.73 3.90 -13.18
C THR A 203 -14.39 2.71 -13.87
N VAL A 204 -13.71 1.56 -13.93
CA VAL A 204 -14.25 0.36 -14.60
C VAL A 204 -15.41 -0.25 -13.81
N VAL A 205 -15.38 -0.18 -12.47
CA VAL A 205 -16.52 -0.58 -11.62
C VAL A 205 -17.71 0.34 -11.84
N ALA A 206 -17.51 1.66 -11.91
CA ALA A 206 -18.58 2.61 -12.22
C ALA A 206 -19.19 2.38 -13.63
N LEU A 207 -18.37 1.98 -14.61
CA LEU A 207 -18.87 1.57 -15.94
C LEU A 207 -19.69 0.27 -15.87
N LYS A 208 -19.25 -0.71 -15.07
CA LYS A 208 -19.99 -1.95 -14.82
C LYS A 208 -21.36 -1.67 -14.16
N GLU A 209 -21.40 -0.79 -13.18
CA GLU A 209 -22.66 -0.37 -12.52
C GLU A 209 -23.65 0.26 -13.51
N ARG A 210 -23.14 0.86 -14.59
CA ARG A 210 -23.95 1.35 -15.72
C ARG A 210 -24.32 0.26 -16.75
N GLY A 211 -24.00 -1.00 -16.48
CA GLY A 211 -24.27 -2.13 -17.37
C GLY A 211 -23.29 -2.28 -18.54
N LEU A 212 -22.14 -1.59 -18.49
CA LEU A 212 -21.13 -1.62 -19.54
C LEU A 212 -20.07 -2.70 -19.28
N GLY A 213 -19.69 -3.47 -20.30
CA GLY A 213 -18.63 -4.48 -20.24
C GLY A 213 -18.94 -5.69 -19.34
N THR A 214 -20.23 -5.95 -19.09
CA THR A 214 -20.70 -7.04 -18.22
C THR A 214 -20.57 -8.42 -18.87
N LYS A 215 -20.69 -8.51 -20.19
CA LYS A 215 -20.64 -9.76 -20.95
C LYS A 215 -19.34 -10.55 -20.73
N HIS A 216 -18.21 -9.91 -20.72
CA HIS A 216 -16.90 -10.53 -20.52
C HIS A 216 -16.28 -10.17 -19.15
N GLU A 217 -17.09 -9.64 -18.23
CA GLU A 217 -16.70 -9.28 -16.86
C GLU A 217 -15.42 -8.41 -16.82
N ILE A 218 -15.36 -7.39 -17.70
CA ILE A 218 -14.16 -6.55 -17.91
C ILE A 218 -13.66 -5.95 -16.59
N ALA A 219 -14.57 -5.56 -15.69
CA ALA A 219 -14.18 -5.01 -14.39
C ALA A 219 -13.41 -6.03 -13.51
N LEU A 220 -13.85 -7.30 -13.50
CA LEU A 220 -13.15 -8.37 -12.76
C LEU A 220 -11.83 -8.73 -13.45
N LEU A 221 -11.81 -8.78 -14.79
CA LEU A 221 -10.60 -9.06 -15.55
C LEU A 221 -9.53 -8.00 -15.26
N VAL A 222 -9.85 -6.73 -15.44
CA VAL A 222 -8.93 -5.60 -15.25
C VAL A 222 -8.46 -5.50 -13.80
N GLY A 223 -9.37 -5.66 -12.84
CA GLY A 223 -9.03 -5.59 -11.41
C GLY A 223 -8.09 -6.71 -10.96
N ASN A 224 -8.37 -7.96 -11.32
CA ASN A 224 -7.54 -9.09 -10.92
C ASN A 224 -6.21 -9.15 -11.70
N ALA A 225 -6.23 -8.91 -13.03
CA ALA A 225 -5.01 -8.89 -13.82
C ALA A 225 -4.08 -7.74 -13.43
N GLY A 226 -4.63 -6.54 -13.19
CA GLY A 226 -3.84 -5.39 -12.71
C GLY A 226 -3.24 -5.62 -11.33
N GLY A 227 -3.97 -6.29 -10.42
CA GLY A 227 -3.42 -6.69 -9.13
C GLY A 227 -2.27 -7.69 -9.24
N LEU A 228 -2.37 -8.67 -10.14
CA LEU A 228 -1.29 -9.63 -10.41
C LEU A 228 -0.09 -8.99 -11.12
N ASP A 229 -0.32 -8.02 -12.02
CA ASP A 229 0.73 -7.18 -12.64
C ASP A 229 1.56 -6.48 -11.56
N THR A 230 0.89 -5.89 -10.55
CA THR A 230 1.55 -5.29 -9.39
C THR A 230 2.37 -6.31 -8.59
N ALA A 231 1.83 -7.51 -8.33
CA ALA A 231 2.55 -8.55 -7.60
C ALA A 231 3.79 -9.04 -8.37
N PHE A 232 3.68 -9.14 -9.68
CA PHE A 232 4.79 -9.50 -10.56
C PHE A 232 5.87 -8.42 -10.55
N THR A 233 5.47 -7.15 -10.59
CA THR A 233 6.36 -5.99 -10.45
C THR A 233 7.17 -6.05 -9.16
N GLU A 234 6.51 -6.24 -8.01
CA GLU A 234 7.18 -6.31 -6.71
C GLU A 234 8.23 -7.43 -6.64
N GLY A 235 7.91 -8.59 -7.22
CA GLY A 235 8.83 -9.72 -7.29
C GLY A 235 10.07 -9.41 -8.14
N ILE A 236 9.88 -8.96 -9.38
CA ILE A 236 10.97 -8.69 -10.33
C ILE A 236 11.78 -7.46 -9.92
N PHE A 237 11.13 -6.43 -9.41
CA PHE A 237 11.82 -5.28 -8.81
C PHE A 237 12.83 -5.72 -7.74
N GLY A 238 12.45 -6.65 -6.86
CA GLY A 238 13.37 -7.20 -5.86
C GLY A 238 14.60 -7.87 -6.46
N VAL A 239 14.44 -8.59 -7.57
CA VAL A 239 15.56 -9.22 -8.29
C VAL A 239 16.48 -8.17 -8.89
N THR A 240 15.93 -7.19 -9.61
CA THR A 240 16.72 -6.13 -10.27
C THR A 240 17.41 -5.21 -9.25
N ASN A 241 16.73 -4.88 -8.17
CA ASN A 241 17.30 -4.10 -7.07
C ASN A 241 18.49 -4.84 -6.42
N SER A 242 18.35 -6.14 -6.15
CA SER A 242 19.46 -6.96 -5.65
C SER A 242 20.62 -7.07 -6.64
N ALA A 243 20.35 -7.08 -7.95
CA ALA A 243 21.37 -7.14 -8.98
C ALA A 243 22.25 -5.87 -9.03
N ILE A 244 21.72 -4.71 -8.69
CA ILE A 244 22.44 -3.43 -8.69
C ILE A 244 23.18 -3.19 -7.38
N PHE A 245 22.45 -3.27 -6.24
CA PHE A 245 22.92 -2.75 -4.96
C PHE A 245 23.60 -3.78 -4.06
N TYR A 246 23.77 -5.03 -4.53
CA TYR A 246 24.47 -6.05 -3.77
C TYR A 246 25.81 -6.38 -4.39
N GLU A 247 26.88 -6.41 -3.59
CA GLU A 247 28.21 -6.82 -4.04
C GLU A 247 28.35 -8.35 -3.95
N ALA A 248 28.09 -9.06 -5.05
CA ALA A 248 28.26 -10.50 -5.15
C ALA A 248 28.36 -10.93 -6.62
N SER A 249 28.66 -12.20 -6.89
CA SER A 249 28.61 -12.75 -8.24
C SER A 249 27.18 -12.65 -8.83
N LEU A 250 27.06 -12.44 -10.13
CA LEU A 250 25.76 -12.29 -10.81
C LEU A 250 24.83 -13.47 -10.54
N THR A 251 25.37 -14.69 -10.57
CA THR A 251 24.62 -15.92 -10.27
C THR A 251 24.02 -15.89 -8.88
N TYR A 252 24.81 -15.50 -7.86
CA TYR A 252 24.31 -15.38 -6.49
C TYR A 252 23.22 -14.32 -6.36
N LYS A 253 23.35 -13.16 -7.00
CA LYS A 253 22.35 -12.09 -7.00
C LYS A 253 21.00 -12.55 -7.57
N ILE A 254 21.02 -13.27 -8.70
CA ILE A 254 19.81 -13.81 -9.34
C ILE A 254 19.16 -14.87 -8.45
N ILE A 255 19.94 -15.83 -7.95
CA ILE A 255 19.42 -16.89 -7.05
C ILE A 255 18.83 -16.25 -5.78
N LYS A 256 19.51 -15.28 -5.18
CA LYS A 256 19.01 -14.56 -4.00
C LYS A 256 17.70 -13.85 -4.29
N GLY A 257 17.56 -13.18 -5.43
CA GLY A 257 16.33 -12.52 -5.85
C GLY A 257 15.16 -13.49 -6.03
N LEU A 258 15.38 -14.63 -6.70
CA LEU A 258 14.36 -15.67 -6.86
C LEU A 258 14.00 -16.32 -5.52
N LEU A 259 14.98 -16.60 -4.67
CA LEU A 259 14.76 -17.12 -3.32
C LEU A 259 13.97 -16.14 -2.45
N ALA A 260 14.21 -14.83 -2.60
CA ALA A 260 13.47 -13.78 -1.91
C ALA A 260 11.97 -13.80 -2.26
N ILE A 261 11.62 -14.04 -3.52
CA ILE A 261 10.23 -14.21 -3.96
C ILE A 261 9.62 -15.46 -3.28
N PHE A 262 10.32 -16.59 -3.34
CA PHE A 262 9.84 -17.84 -2.74
C PHE A 262 9.63 -17.71 -1.23
N VAL A 263 10.59 -17.13 -0.52
CA VAL A 263 10.48 -16.86 0.93
C VAL A 263 9.33 -15.90 1.21
N GLY A 264 9.14 -14.86 0.38
CA GLY A 264 7.99 -13.95 0.47
C GLY A 264 6.66 -14.67 0.37
N ILE A 265 6.52 -15.59 -0.59
CA ILE A 265 5.31 -16.41 -0.73
C ILE A 265 5.07 -17.27 0.51
N CYS A 266 6.09 -18.00 0.99
CA CYS A 266 5.98 -18.86 2.17
C CYS A 266 5.59 -18.07 3.43
N LEU A 267 6.26 -16.94 3.68
CA LEU A 267 5.95 -16.06 4.80
C LEU A 267 4.54 -15.47 4.69
N GLY A 268 4.15 -15.03 3.50
CA GLY A 268 2.80 -14.51 3.25
C GLY A 268 1.71 -15.53 3.50
N ILE A 269 1.90 -16.77 3.04
CA ILE A 269 0.95 -17.88 3.32
C ILE A 269 0.86 -18.14 4.82
N ALA A 270 2.01 -18.30 5.50
CA ALA A 270 2.06 -18.60 6.93
C ALA A 270 1.37 -17.52 7.76
N TRP A 271 1.67 -16.24 7.47
CA TRP A 271 1.09 -15.12 8.19
C TRP A 271 -0.40 -14.92 7.84
N GLY A 272 -0.80 -15.10 6.59
CA GLY A 272 -2.20 -15.04 6.17
C GLY A 272 -3.07 -16.13 6.82
N VAL A 273 -2.53 -17.34 7.01
CA VAL A 273 -3.17 -18.42 7.78
C VAL A 273 -3.26 -18.04 9.27
N LEU A 274 -2.20 -17.47 9.84
CA LEU A 274 -2.22 -16.99 11.22
C LEU A 274 -3.31 -15.93 11.45
N CYS A 275 -3.46 -14.96 10.55
CA CYS A 275 -4.50 -13.93 10.62
C CYS A 275 -5.93 -14.48 10.46
N ASP A 276 -6.08 -15.70 9.92
CA ASP A 276 -7.38 -16.38 9.88
C ASP A 276 -7.69 -17.11 11.19
N VAL A 277 -6.67 -17.70 11.83
CA VAL A 277 -6.82 -18.47 13.09
C VAL A 277 -6.96 -17.54 14.30
N ILE A 278 -6.25 -16.42 14.30
CA ILE A 278 -6.22 -15.46 15.43
C ILE A 278 -6.70 -14.07 14.95
N PRO A 279 -7.68 -13.45 15.63
CA PRO A 279 -8.56 -13.97 16.67
C PRO A 279 -9.67 -14.89 16.13
N ASP A 280 -10.47 -15.49 17.01
CA ASP A 280 -11.65 -16.25 16.56
C ASP A 280 -12.53 -15.35 15.68
N HIS A 281 -13.19 -15.99 14.69
CA HIS A 281 -14.01 -15.29 13.71
C HIS A 281 -15.21 -14.55 14.35
N ASN A 282 -15.73 -15.09 15.46
CA ASN A 282 -16.88 -14.54 16.19
C ASN A 282 -16.49 -13.47 17.22
N ASP A 283 -15.20 -13.14 17.38
CA ASP A 283 -14.76 -12.10 18.29
C ASP A 283 -15.23 -10.73 17.78
N LEU A 284 -15.80 -9.92 18.66
CA LEU A 284 -16.25 -8.56 18.37
C LEU A 284 -15.11 -7.67 17.81
N TYR A 285 -13.90 -7.89 18.26
CA TYR A 285 -12.71 -7.14 17.85
C TYR A 285 -11.94 -7.79 16.70
N ALA A 286 -12.45 -8.89 16.12
CA ALA A 286 -11.77 -9.60 15.05
C ALA A 286 -11.34 -8.70 13.88
N PRO A 287 -12.16 -7.77 13.35
CA PRO A 287 -11.73 -6.88 12.26
C PRO A 287 -10.53 -6.00 12.64
N THR A 288 -10.55 -5.43 13.84
CA THR A 288 -9.49 -4.54 14.33
C THR A 288 -8.19 -5.31 14.56
N VAL A 289 -8.26 -6.44 15.27
CA VAL A 289 -7.07 -7.26 15.57
C VAL A 289 -6.46 -7.83 14.29
N ARG A 290 -7.27 -8.33 13.35
CA ARG A 290 -6.80 -8.83 12.05
C ARG A 290 -6.16 -7.73 11.22
N SER A 291 -6.73 -6.51 11.23
CA SER A 291 -6.12 -5.35 10.55
C SER A 291 -4.75 -5.02 11.13
N LEU A 292 -4.63 -5.01 12.46
CA LEU A 292 -3.35 -4.76 13.16
C LEU A 292 -2.33 -5.88 12.93
N LEU A 293 -2.76 -7.15 12.90
CA LEU A 293 -1.87 -8.28 12.61
C LEU A 293 -1.30 -8.22 11.19
N ILE A 294 -2.13 -7.93 10.19
CA ILE A 294 -1.65 -7.76 8.80
C ILE A 294 -0.71 -6.56 8.72
N PHE A 295 -1.08 -5.42 9.33
CA PHE A 295 -0.23 -4.23 9.32
C PHE A 295 1.10 -4.47 10.02
N GLY A 296 1.08 -5.02 11.23
CA GLY A 296 2.28 -5.34 12.01
C GLY A 296 3.18 -6.36 11.32
N GLY A 297 2.60 -7.42 10.74
CA GLY A 297 3.33 -8.41 9.94
C GLY A 297 3.93 -7.79 8.68
N GLY A 298 3.18 -6.94 7.98
CA GLY A 298 3.66 -6.20 6.82
C GLY A 298 4.83 -5.27 7.16
N MET A 299 4.73 -4.52 8.26
CA MET A 299 5.83 -3.67 8.76
C MET A 299 7.06 -4.50 9.14
N LEU A 300 6.85 -5.60 9.87
CA LEU A 300 7.94 -6.51 10.26
C LEU A 300 8.71 -7.01 9.03
N VAL A 301 8.01 -7.53 8.02
CA VAL A 301 8.66 -8.05 6.80
C VAL A 301 9.33 -6.93 6.00
N THR A 302 8.75 -5.73 5.97
CA THR A 302 9.33 -4.58 5.26
C THR A 302 10.64 -4.12 5.89
N TYR A 303 10.70 -4.01 7.22
CA TYR A 303 11.94 -3.63 7.92
C TYR A 303 12.97 -4.76 7.90
N ALA A 304 12.54 -6.01 8.15
CA ALA A 304 13.44 -7.18 8.11
C ALA A 304 14.01 -7.39 6.71
N GLY A 305 13.18 -7.30 5.66
CA GLY A 305 13.62 -7.40 4.26
C GLY A 305 14.62 -6.32 3.88
N GLY A 306 14.39 -5.08 4.33
CA GLY A 306 15.34 -3.98 4.14
C GLY A 306 16.67 -4.21 4.86
N TYR A 307 16.64 -4.67 6.11
CA TYR A 307 17.83 -4.96 6.90
C TYR A 307 18.67 -6.12 6.31
N LEU A 308 17.99 -7.19 5.87
CA LEU A 308 18.64 -8.36 5.27
C LEU A 308 19.07 -8.14 3.81
N GLY A 309 18.68 -7.03 3.19
CA GLY A 309 18.92 -6.75 1.77
C GLY A 309 18.18 -7.73 0.86
N TRP A 310 16.99 -8.20 1.27
CA TRP A 310 16.11 -9.07 0.51
C TRP A 310 14.98 -8.24 -0.13
N GLY A 311 15.35 -7.42 -1.12
CA GLY A 311 14.38 -6.60 -1.85
C GLY A 311 13.31 -7.48 -2.51
N GLY A 312 12.07 -7.00 -2.52
CA GLY A 312 10.91 -7.70 -3.12
C GLY A 312 10.25 -8.75 -2.24
N THR A 313 10.92 -9.31 -1.23
CA THR A 313 10.31 -10.27 -0.29
C THR A 313 9.10 -9.66 0.43
N SER A 314 9.22 -8.41 0.86
CA SER A 314 8.19 -7.71 1.62
C SER A 314 6.92 -7.47 0.81
N GLY A 315 7.04 -6.93 -0.40
CA GLY A 315 5.89 -6.67 -1.27
C GLY A 315 5.12 -7.94 -1.59
N VAL A 316 5.84 -8.99 -2.01
CA VAL A 316 5.23 -10.32 -2.28
C VAL A 316 4.58 -10.91 -1.04
N ALA A 317 5.26 -10.88 0.12
CA ALA A 317 4.72 -11.43 1.36
C ALA A 317 3.44 -10.71 1.82
N ILE A 318 3.39 -9.39 1.74
CA ILE A 318 2.21 -8.59 2.09
C ILE A 318 1.02 -8.95 1.19
N MET A 319 1.24 -9.01 -0.13
CA MET A 319 0.18 -9.30 -1.09
C MET A 319 -0.35 -10.74 -0.93
N VAL A 320 0.54 -11.71 -0.78
CA VAL A 320 0.15 -13.11 -0.56
C VAL A 320 -0.58 -13.28 0.77
N CYS A 321 -0.11 -12.65 1.85
CA CYS A 321 -0.77 -12.65 3.15
C CYS A 321 -2.21 -12.13 3.06
N ALA A 322 -2.40 -10.95 2.47
CA ALA A 322 -3.71 -10.34 2.30
C ALA A 322 -4.64 -11.20 1.43
N GLY A 323 -4.15 -11.76 0.33
CA GLY A 323 -4.91 -12.64 -0.55
C GLY A 323 -5.32 -13.96 0.11
N VAL A 324 -4.42 -14.60 0.85
CA VAL A 324 -4.71 -15.82 1.61
C VAL A 324 -5.73 -15.54 2.71
N ALA A 325 -5.53 -14.49 3.49
CA ALA A 325 -6.45 -14.08 4.56
C ALA A 325 -7.85 -13.80 4.00
N ALA A 326 -7.98 -12.96 2.97
CA ALA A 326 -9.24 -12.63 2.33
C ALA A 326 -9.98 -13.87 1.81
N THR A 327 -9.26 -14.79 1.16
CA THR A 327 -9.83 -16.04 0.64
C THR A 327 -10.37 -16.94 1.75
N ARG A 328 -9.67 -17.02 2.88
CA ARG A 328 -10.10 -17.83 4.02
C ARG A 328 -11.28 -17.19 4.75
N TRP A 329 -11.27 -15.88 4.94
CA TRP A 329 -12.37 -15.13 5.57
C TRP A 329 -13.64 -15.16 4.73
N SER A 330 -13.52 -15.09 3.41
CA SER A 330 -14.65 -15.20 2.50
C SER A 330 -15.42 -16.53 2.64
N ARG A 331 -14.71 -17.62 2.93
CA ARG A 331 -15.32 -18.92 3.22
C ARG A 331 -16.00 -19.01 4.59
N ARG A 332 -15.69 -18.09 5.50
CA ARG A 332 -16.23 -18.03 6.87
C ARG A 332 -17.30 -16.97 7.06
N GLY A 333 -17.77 -16.31 5.99
CA GLY A 333 -18.90 -15.38 6.04
C GLY A 333 -18.55 -13.90 5.90
N TRP A 334 -17.28 -13.55 5.60
CA TRP A 334 -16.90 -12.19 5.20
C TRP A 334 -16.72 -12.14 3.68
N PRO A 335 -17.75 -11.77 2.92
CA PRO A 335 -17.66 -11.72 1.46
C PRO A 335 -16.61 -10.70 1.01
N ILE A 336 -16.00 -10.93 -0.14
CA ILE A 336 -14.90 -10.09 -0.66
C ILE A 336 -15.30 -8.62 -0.76
N ASN A 337 -16.54 -8.36 -1.18
CA ASN A 337 -17.04 -6.99 -1.35
C ASN A 337 -17.48 -6.31 -0.05
N ASP A 338 -17.64 -7.06 1.04
CA ASP A 338 -18.09 -6.57 2.36
C ASP A 338 -17.17 -7.11 3.47
N ASN A 339 -15.87 -6.98 3.26
CA ASN A 339 -14.85 -7.39 4.22
C ASN A 339 -14.50 -6.22 5.14
N PRO A 340 -14.76 -6.32 6.46
CA PRO A 340 -14.53 -5.22 7.39
C PRO A 340 -13.06 -4.80 7.50
N VAL A 341 -12.12 -5.72 7.29
CA VAL A 341 -10.68 -5.40 7.23
C VAL A 341 -10.37 -4.55 5.99
N SER A 342 -11.01 -4.84 4.84
CA SER A 342 -10.86 -4.05 3.63
C SER A 342 -11.31 -2.60 3.84
N GLU A 343 -12.37 -2.36 4.62
CA GLU A 343 -12.83 -1.00 4.93
C GLU A 343 -11.80 -0.22 5.77
N VAL A 344 -11.14 -0.87 6.72
CA VAL A 344 -10.05 -0.25 7.50
C VAL A 344 -8.91 0.17 6.56
N TYR A 345 -8.51 -0.68 5.62
CA TYR A 345 -7.43 -0.35 4.66
C TYR A 345 -7.85 0.70 3.63
N LYS A 346 -9.12 0.77 3.25
CA LYS A 346 -9.65 1.87 2.43
C LYS A 346 -9.57 3.21 3.16
N LEU A 347 -9.88 3.23 4.47
CA LEU A 347 -9.77 4.43 5.30
C LEU A 347 -8.31 4.87 5.47
N LEU A 348 -7.42 3.94 5.81
CA LEU A 348 -5.99 4.22 5.91
C LEU A 348 -5.45 4.77 4.59
N TRP A 349 -5.85 4.19 3.46
CA TRP A 349 -5.42 4.67 2.15
C TRP A 349 -5.82 6.13 1.90
N ARG A 350 -7.05 6.53 2.24
CA ARG A 350 -7.50 7.92 2.07
C ARG A 350 -6.63 8.93 2.84
N ILE A 351 -6.04 8.52 3.96
CA ILE A 351 -5.15 9.36 4.76
C ILE A 351 -3.74 9.42 4.14
N PHE A 352 -3.21 8.27 3.72
CA PHE A 352 -1.83 8.15 3.24
C PHE A 352 -1.65 8.46 1.75
N GLU A 353 -2.70 8.36 0.95
CA GLU A 353 -2.68 8.65 -0.49
C GLU A 353 -2.13 10.05 -0.82
N PRO A 354 -2.64 11.15 -0.23
CA PRO A 354 -2.11 12.48 -0.54
C PRO A 354 -0.66 12.66 -0.09
N MET A 355 -0.26 12.02 1.00
CA MET A 355 1.14 12.03 1.44
C MET A 355 2.04 11.35 0.40
N LEU A 356 1.69 10.13 -0.02
CA LEU A 356 2.46 9.38 -1.00
C LEU A 356 2.66 10.17 -2.29
N PHE A 357 1.57 10.62 -2.90
CA PHE A 357 1.66 11.21 -4.23
C PHE A 357 2.25 12.62 -4.23
N THR A 358 1.95 13.43 -3.22
CA THR A 358 2.55 14.77 -3.12
C THR A 358 4.05 14.67 -2.84
N LEU A 359 4.46 13.81 -1.91
CA LEU A 359 5.89 13.64 -1.60
C LEU A 359 6.64 12.94 -2.75
N SER A 360 6.00 12.03 -3.49
CA SER A 360 6.60 11.44 -4.69
C SER A 360 6.82 12.51 -5.77
N GLY A 361 5.86 13.40 -6.00
CA GLY A 361 6.02 14.52 -6.92
C GLY A 361 7.17 15.46 -6.56
N TYR A 362 7.42 15.64 -5.27
CA TYR A 362 8.52 16.47 -4.77
C TYR A 362 9.92 16.01 -5.21
N PHE A 363 10.07 14.77 -5.68
CA PHE A 363 11.36 14.27 -6.18
C PHE A 363 11.66 14.69 -7.62
N LEU A 364 10.72 15.33 -8.33
CA LEU A 364 10.98 15.87 -9.67
C LEU A 364 11.75 17.20 -9.58
N ASP A 365 13.02 17.15 -9.95
CA ASP A 365 13.88 18.34 -10.02
C ASP A 365 14.12 18.69 -11.49
N VAL A 366 13.39 19.70 -11.98
CA VAL A 366 13.45 20.16 -13.37
C VAL A 366 14.78 20.85 -13.68
N SER A 367 15.44 21.44 -12.66
CA SER A 367 16.71 22.14 -12.84
C SER A 367 17.85 21.21 -13.32
N GLN A 368 17.74 19.91 -13.01
CA GLN A 368 18.70 18.89 -13.43
C GLN A 368 18.42 18.33 -14.82
N LEU A 369 17.31 18.70 -15.45
CA LEU A 369 16.89 18.20 -16.76
C LEU A 369 17.21 19.21 -17.86
N ASN A 370 17.99 18.79 -18.81
CA ASN A 370 18.18 19.56 -20.01
C ASN A 370 17.04 19.23 -21.04
N THR A 371 16.69 20.16 -21.91
CA THR A 371 15.60 20.00 -22.87
C THR A 371 15.75 18.76 -23.74
N LYS A 372 16.98 18.42 -24.15
CA LYS A 372 17.24 17.22 -24.94
C LYS A 372 16.97 15.94 -24.14
N GLU A 373 17.46 15.87 -22.90
CA GLU A 373 17.22 14.74 -22.01
C GLU A 373 15.73 14.57 -21.74
N PHE A 374 15.01 15.66 -21.48
CA PHE A 374 13.57 15.64 -21.27
C PHE A 374 12.81 15.06 -22.47
N CYS A 375 13.12 15.50 -23.70
CA CYS A 375 12.51 14.94 -24.91
C CYS A 375 12.83 13.46 -25.10
N LEU A 376 14.06 13.01 -24.79
CA LEU A 376 14.44 11.60 -24.88
C LEU A 376 13.71 10.74 -23.83
N ILE A 377 13.53 11.24 -22.61
CA ILE A 377 12.75 10.60 -21.54
C ILE A 377 11.29 10.40 -21.98
N ILE A 378 10.66 11.45 -22.51
CA ILE A 378 9.28 11.36 -23.03
C ILE A 378 9.20 10.36 -24.17
N GLY A 379 10.15 10.40 -25.10
CA GLY A 379 10.23 9.45 -26.21
C GLY A 379 10.34 8.00 -25.74
N CYS A 380 11.17 7.75 -24.73
CA CYS A 380 11.33 6.43 -24.11
C CYS A 380 10.00 5.95 -23.49
N ILE A 381 9.37 6.79 -22.66
CA ILE A 381 8.11 6.44 -21.96
C ILE A 381 7.00 6.15 -22.99
N ILE A 382 6.78 7.03 -23.97
CA ILE A 382 5.69 6.88 -24.94
C ILE A 382 5.92 5.64 -25.82
N SER A 383 7.15 5.38 -26.26
CA SER A 383 7.46 4.23 -27.12
C SER A 383 7.28 2.90 -26.38
N ALA A 384 7.76 2.80 -25.13
CA ALA A 384 7.57 1.61 -24.31
C ALA A 384 6.08 1.37 -23.98
N LEU A 385 5.36 2.44 -23.64
CA LEU A 385 3.91 2.39 -23.38
C LEU A 385 3.12 1.95 -24.61
N PHE A 386 3.48 2.42 -25.79
CA PHE A 386 2.84 1.98 -27.04
C PHE A 386 2.98 0.46 -27.24
N LEU A 387 4.18 -0.10 -27.04
CA LEU A 387 4.40 -1.54 -27.12
C LEU A 387 3.62 -2.32 -26.07
N ARG A 388 3.50 -1.78 -24.85
CA ARG A 388 2.64 -2.34 -23.80
C ARG A 388 1.18 -2.38 -24.25
N MET A 389 0.65 -1.26 -24.72
CA MET A 389 -0.74 -1.16 -25.19
C MET A 389 -1.02 -2.13 -26.34
N LEU A 390 -0.10 -2.21 -27.31
CA LEU A 390 -0.21 -3.14 -28.42
C LEU A 390 -0.26 -4.59 -27.92
N THR A 391 0.60 -4.95 -26.96
CA THR A 391 0.62 -6.29 -26.38
C THR A 391 -0.68 -6.58 -25.60
N ALA A 392 -1.17 -5.64 -24.78
CA ALA A 392 -2.45 -5.79 -24.07
C ALA A 392 -3.62 -5.96 -25.03
N PHE A 393 -3.64 -5.22 -26.14
CA PHE A 393 -4.64 -5.36 -27.22
C PHE A 393 -4.60 -6.76 -27.83
N LEU A 394 -3.41 -7.25 -28.22
CA LEU A 394 -3.25 -8.58 -28.81
C LEU A 394 -3.63 -9.70 -27.84
N VAL A 395 -3.27 -9.56 -26.57
CA VAL A 395 -3.69 -10.50 -25.52
C VAL A 395 -5.21 -10.49 -25.34
N GLY A 396 -5.85 -9.33 -25.41
CA GLY A 396 -7.31 -9.21 -25.39
C GLY A 396 -7.95 -10.01 -26.54
N LEU A 397 -7.48 -9.83 -27.77
CA LEU A 397 -7.97 -10.58 -28.94
C LEU A 397 -7.73 -12.09 -28.80
N ALA A 398 -6.55 -12.50 -28.36
CA ALA A 398 -6.21 -13.91 -28.14
C ALA A 398 -7.10 -14.59 -27.10
N ASN A 399 -7.65 -13.81 -26.16
CA ASN A 399 -8.58 -14.29 -25.12
C ASN A 399 -10.06 -14.09 -25.48
N ASN A 400 -10.38 -13.96 -26.77
CA ASN A 400 -11.73 -13.85 -27.31
C ASN A 400 -12.52 -12.61 -26.84
N LEU A 401 -11.85 -11.51 -26.51
CA LEU A 401 -12.51 -10.21 -26.35
C LEU A 401 -12.81 -9.62 -27.74
N SER A 402 -13.88 -8.84 -27.84
CA SER A 402 -14.16 -8.10 -29.07
C SER A 402 -13.06 -7.05 -29.32
N ILE A 403 -12.92 -6.61 -30.56
CA ILE A 403 -11.93 -5.56 -30.93
C ILE A 403 -12.11 -4.32 -30.04
N LYS A 404 -13.35 -3.88 -29.83
CA LYS A 404 -13.66 -2.71 -28.99
C LYS A 404 -13.25 -2.92 -27.53
N GLU A 405 -13.57 -4.08 -26.96
CA GLU A 405 -13.18 -4.43 -25.59
C GLU A 405 -11.65 -4.57 -25.45
N SER A 406 -10.99 -5.14 -26.46
CA SER A 406 -9.51 -5.26 -26.46
C SER A 406 -8.85 -3.90 -26.52
N VAL A 407 -9.36 -2.94 -27.30
CA VAL A 407 -8.91 -1.54 -27.31
C VAL A 407 -9.15 -0.91 -25.92
N PHE A 408 -10.32 -1.10 -25.33
CA PHE A 408 -10.61 -0.56 -24.00
C PHE A 408 -9.65 -1.14 -22.95
N VAL A 409 -9.45 -2.45 -22.93
CA VAL A 409 -8.51 -3.11 -22.03
C VAL A 409 -7.09 -2.57 -22.24
N SER A 410 -6.64 -2.37 -23.48
CA SER A 410 -5.30 -1.79 -23.73
C SER A 410 -5.15 -0.37 -23.17
N VAL A 411 -6.21 0.44 -23.24
CA VAL A 411 -6.25 1.79 -22.64
C VAL A 411 -6.18 1.73 -21.12
N THR A 412 -6.81 0.74 -20.48
CA THR A 412 -6.72 0.56 -19.03
C THR A 412 -5.32 0.14 -18.56
N TRP A 413 -4.41 -0.24 -19.44
CA TRP A 413 -3.00 -0.55 -19.13
C TRP A 413 -2.05 0.67 -19.24
N ILE A 414 -2.58 1.88 -19.51
CA ILE A 414 -1.79 3.13 -19.59
C ILE A 414 -1.37 3.65 -18.21
N PRO A 415 -2.28 3.81 -17.20
CA PRO A 415 -1.97 4.57 -16.00
C PRO A 415 -0.93 3.92 -15.11
N LYS A 416 0.07 4.68 -14.72
CA LYS A 416 1.13 4.34 -13.78
C LYS A 416 1.04 5.30 -12.61
N ALA A 417 1.08 4.79 -11.36
CA ALA A 417 1.02 5.67 -10.21
C ALA A 417 1.60 5.06 -8.92
N ILE A 418 0.97 4.01 -8.38
CA ILE A 418 1.20 3.59 -6.98
C ILE A 418 2.58 2.99 -6.79
N VAL A 419 2.92 1.97 -7.56
CA VAL A 419 4.21 1.28 -7.42
C VAL A 419 5.33 2.23 -7.76
N GLU A 420 5.16 3.00 -8.82
CA GLU A 420 6.10 4.04 -9.25
C GLU A 420 6.32 5.08 -8.14
N ALA A 421 5.25 5.57 -7.50
CA ALA A 421 5.33 6.54 -6.41
C ALA A 421 6.02 5.97 -5.16
N VAL A 422 5.76 4.71 -4.82
CA VAL A 422 6.42 4.01 -3.70
C VAL A 422 7.92 3.83 -3.98
N LEU A 423 8.28 3.49 -5.20
CA LEU A 423 9.64 3.13 -5.61
C LEU A 423 10.45 4.31 -6.15
N VAL A 424 9.87 5.51 -6.27
CA VAL A 424 10.46 6.69 -6.92
C VAL A 424 11.88 7.01 -6.44
N ARG A 425 12.17 6.83 -5.15
CA ARG A 425 13.46 7.18 -4.56
C ARG A 425 14.33 5.97 -4.19
N VAL A 426 13.86 4.76 -4.40
CA VAL A 426 14.57 3.56 -3.95
C VAL A 426 15.99 3.48 -4.54
N ALA A 427 16.16 3.83 -5.81
CA ALA A 427 17.49 3.88 -6.44
C ALA A 427 18.43 4.86 -5.74
N ALA A 428 17.97 6.08 -5.46
CA ALA A 428 18.77 7.11 -4.80
C ALA A 428 19.08 6.79 -3.32
N ASP A 429 18.14 6.15 -2.61
CA ASP A 429 18.34 5.77 -1.21
C ASP A 429 19.23 4.53 -1.04
N SER A 430 19.32 3.69 -2.06
CA SER A 430 20.07 2.42 -2.01
C SER A 430 21.51 2.54 -2.52
N ILE A 431 21.86 3.68 -3.16
CA ILE A 431 23.19 3.85 -3.73
C ILE A 431 24.23 4.06 -2.63
N LEU A 432 25.36 3.38 -2.77
CA LEU A 432 26.46 3.48 -1.83
C LEU A 432 27.21 4.83 -1.98
N SER A 433 27.79 5.32 -0.91
CA SER A 433 28.52 6.59 -0.90
C SER A 433 29.77 6.57 -1.80
N ASP A 434 30.37 5.39 -1.97
CA ASP A 434 31.54 5.12 -2.80
C ASP A 434 31.21 4.69 -4.25
N ALA A 435 29.92 4.64 -4.62
CA ALA A 435 29.50 4.34 -5.98
C ALA A 435 30.02 5.39 -6.99
N SER A 436 30.15 4.97 -8.25
CA SER A 436 30.58 5.87 -9.32
C SER A 436 29.67 7.08 -9.46
N GLU A 437 30.22 8.22 -9.87
CA GLU A 437 29.42 9.45 -10.12
C GLU A 437 28.36 9.23 -11.22
N GLU A 438 28.64 8.34 -12.18
CA GLU A 438 27.70 7.93 -13.21
C GLU A 438 26.50 7.18 -12.59
N ASP A 439 26.75 6.21 -11.69
CA ASP A 439 25.69 5.48 -11.01
C ASP A 439 24.85 6.41 -10.11
N LYS A 440 25.46 7.37 -9.39
CA LYS A 440 24.77 8.38 -8.58
C LYS A 440 23.88 9.27 -9.44
N ARG A 441 24.40 9.75 -10.58
CA ARG A 441 23.62 10.53 -11.53
C ARG A 441 22.43 9.74 -12.08
N THR A 442 22.66 8.50 -12.48
CA THR A 442 21.60 7.61 -13.00
C THR A 442 20.52 7.35 -11.96
N ALA A 443 20.90 7.10 -10.70
CA ALA A 443 19.94 6.93 -9.60
C ALA A 443 19.09 8.18 -9.35
N ALA A 444 19.68 9.37 -9.43
CA ALA A 444 18.93 10.63 -9.31
C ALA A 444 17.97 10.86 -10.49
N GLN A 445 18.41 10.54 -11.73
CA GLN A 445 17.57 10.64 -12.92
C GLN A 445 16.37 9.68 -12.88
N HIS A 446 16.47 8.51 -12.22
CA HIS A 446 15.35 7.58 -12.06
C HIS A 446 14.13 8.26 -11.46
N ALA A 447 14.31 9.05 -10.40
CA ALA A 447 13.21 9.76 -9.75
C ALA A 447 12.50 10.71 -10.71
N ASN A 448 13.26 11.49 -11.48
CA ASN A 448 12.71 12.40 -12.49
C ASN A 448 11.90 11.65 -13.55
N ILE A 449 12.43 10.55 -14.10
CA ILE A 449 11.76 9.75 -15.12
C ILE A 449 10.46 9.14 -14.58
N ILE A 450 10.49 8.61 -13.36
CA ILE A 450 9.33 7.97 -12.73
C ILE A 450 8.22 9.00 -12.50
N VAL A 451 8.53 10.20 -11.96
CA VAL A 451 7.51 11.23 -11.71
C VAL A 451 6.92 11.76 -13.03
N ILE A 452 7.75 11.97 -14.05
CA ILE A 452 7.27 12.36 -15.38
C ILE A 452 6.33 11.28 -15.95
N ALA A 453 6.70 10.00 -15.82
CA ALA A 453 5.87 8.89 -16.26
C ALA A 453 4.52 8.87 -15.53
N ILE A 454 4.48 9.05 -14.19
CA ILE A 454 3.25 9.16 -13.42
C ILE A 454 2.37 10.29 -13.96
N LEU A 455 2.90 11.50 -14.11
CA LEU A 455 2.13 12.66 -14.55
C LEU A 455 1.52 12.46 -15.93
N ILE A 456 2.29 11.96 -16.90
CA ILE A 456 1.81 11.78 -18.27
C ILE A 456 0.81 10.63 -18.34
N THR A 457 1.17 9.46 -17.80
CA THR A 457 0.37 8.24 -18.02
C THR A 457 -0.89 8.20 -17.16
N SER A 458 -0.84 8.72 -15.93
CA SER A 458 -2.04 8.82 -15.08
C SER A 458 -3.05 9.81 -15.65
N THR A 459 -2.59 10.93 -16.19
CA THR A 459 -3.46 11.91 -16.86
C THR A 459 -4.10 11.29 -18.10
N ALA A 460 -3.29 10.76 -19.02
CA ALA A 460 -3.78 10.14 -20.24
C ALA A 460 -4.72 8.96 -19.95
N GLY A 461 -4.32 8.07 -19.02
CA GLY A 461 -5.10 6.90 -18.66
C GLY A 461 -6.44 7.24 -18.02
N SER A 462 -6.49 8.19 -17.09
CA SER A 462 -7.75 8.62 -16.45
C SER A 462 -8.73 9.20 -17.50
N VAL A 463 -8.26 10.11 -18.33
CA VAL A 463 -9.08 10.76 -19.35
C VAL A 463 -9.58 9.74 -20.38
N LEU A 464 -8.67 8.93 -20.94
CA LEU A 464 -9.01 7.98 -21.99
C LEU A 464 -9.92 6.86 -21.47
N THR A 465 -9.68 6.31 -20.28
CA THR A 465 -10.54 5.26 -19.72
C THR A 465 -11.97 5.78 -19.48
N THR A 466 -12.11 6.99 -18.96
CA THR A 466 -13.42 7.61 -18.70
C THR A 466 -14.15 7.94 -20.00
N ALA A 467 -13.45 8.51 -20.97
CA ALA A 467 -14.05 8.96 -22.24
C ALA A 467 -14.39 7.78 -23.17
N LEU A 468 -13.52 6.77 -23.27
CA LEU A 468 -13.69 5.66 -24.21
C LEU A 468 -14.55 4.51 -23.65
N GLY A 469 -14.68 4.40 -22.31
CA GLY A 469 -15.49 3.35 -21.69
C GLY A 469 -16.91 3.23 -22.26
N PRO A 470 -17.71 4.30 -22.26
CA PRO A 470 -19.07 4.28 -22.81
C PRO A 470 -19.15 4.01 -24.32
N ILE A 471 -18.06 4.29 -25.07
CA ILE A 471 -18.01 4.14 -26.52
C ILE A 471 -17.60 2.73 -26.94
N LEU A 472 -16.66 2.14 -26.19
CA LEU A 472 -16.03 0.87 -26.57
C LEU A 472 -16.67 -0.35 -25.90
N LEU A 473 -17.27 -0.18 -24.71
CA LEU A 473 -17.90 -1.28 -23.99
C LEU A 473 -19.34 -1.47 -24.44
N SER A 474 -19.74 -2.72 -24.63
CA SER A 474 -21.11 -3.09 -24.94
C SER A 474 -22.03 -2.94 -23.74
N GLN A 475 -23.22 -2.37 -23.94
CA GLN A 475 -24.24 -2.30 -22.91
C GLN A 475 -25.04 -3.61 -22.89
N ASP A 476 -25.31 -4.14 -21.71
CA ASP A 476 -26.20 -5.28 -21.55
C ASP A 476 -27.67 -4.80 -21.62
N SER A 477 -28.42 -5.32 -22.59
CA SER A 477 -29.84 -4.97 -22.81
C SER A 477 -30.78 -5.42 -21.68
N ARG A 478 -30.25 -6.18 -20.68
CA ARG A 478 -31.04 -6.64 -19.52
C ARG A 478 -31.15 -5.62 -18.39
N ILE A 479 -30.35 -4.55 -18.43
CA ILE A 479 -30.39 -3.49 -17.43
C ILE A 479 -31.27 -2.36 -17.99
N SER A 480 -32.42 -2.12 -17.35
CA SER A 480 -33.38 -1.11 -17.84
C SER A 480 -32.81 0.31 -17.59
N PRO A 481 -33.18 1.28 -18.48
CA PRO A 481 -32.80 2.68 -18.25
C PRO A 481 -33.29 3.27 -16.91
N GLY A 482 -34.33 2.70 -16.32
CA GLY A 482 -34.82 3.10 -14.98
C GLY A 482 -33.91 2.71 -13.83
N ASP A 483 -33.17 1.61 -13.95
CA ASP A 483 -32.19 1.18 -12.94
C ASP A 483 -30.94 2.08 -12.98
N PHE A 484 -30.65 2.67 -14.13
CA PHE A 484 -29.58 3.65 -14.32
C PHE A 484 -29.81 4.94 -13.51
N TYR A 485 -31.02 5.50 -13.54
CA TYR A 485 -31.34 6.71 -12.78
C TYR A 485 -31.38 6.43 -11.26
N ARG A 486 -31.79 5.24 -10.87
CA ARG A 486 -31.79 4.81 -9.46
C ARG A 486 -30.37 4.65 -8.90
N ALA A 487 -29.42 4.17 -9.71
CA ALA A 487 -28.02 4.07 -9.34
C ALA A 487 -27.34 5.45 -9.25
N GLN A 488 -27.74 6.42 -10.09
CA GLN A 488 -27.22 7.79 -10.06
C GLN A 488 -27.67 8.58 -8.82
N THR A 489 -28.88 8.32 -8.31
CA THR A 489 -29.38 8.96 -7.08
C THR A 489 -28.78 8.37 -5.81
N LEU A 490 -28.12 7.20 -5.89
CA LEU A 490 -27.39 6.52 -4.82
C LEU A 490 -25.86 6.73 -4.90
N SER A 491 -25.40 7.80 -5.54
CA SER A 491 -23.98 8.17 -5.58
C SER A 491 -23.45 8.46 -4.16
N PRO A 492 -22.19 8.07 -3.82
CA PRO A 492 -21.65 8.09 -2.45
C PRO A 492 -21.60 9.45 -1.75
N ALA A 493 -21.86 10.55 -2.45
CA ALA A 493 -21.99 11.88 -1.83
C ALA A 493 -23.24 12.06 -0.98
N SER A 494 -24.27 11.22 -1.16
CA SER A 494 -25.54 11.27 -0.39
C SER A 494 -25.67 10.20 0.70
N SER A 495 -24.77 9.22 0.76
CA SER A 495 -24.87 8.10 1.72
C SER A 495 -24.45 8.43 3.15
N PHE A 496 -24.03 9.67 3.44
CA PHE A 496 -23.75 10.09 4.82
C PHE A 496 -24.99 10.57 5.58
N HIS A 497 -26.15 10.68 4.93
CA HIS A 497 -27.37 11.18 5.61
C HIS A 497 -28.49 10.15 5.76
N ASP A 498 -28.44 8.97 5.13
CA ASP A 498 -29.61 8.08 5.08
C ASP A 498 -29.47 6.73 5.82
N SER A 499 -28.31 6.44 6.41
CA SER A 499 -28.14 5.24 7.26
C SER A 499 -28.88 5.32 8.60
N SER A 500 -29.47 6.47 8.95
CA SER A 500 -30.30 6.64 10.16
C SER A 500 -31.79 6.31 9.97
N GLN A 501 -32.27 6.24 8.73
CA GLN A 501 -33.70 5.97 8.47
C GLN A 501 -34.02 4.50 8.18
N ILE A 502 -33.09 3.72 7.64
CA ILE A 502 -33.33 2.29 7.32
C ILE A 502 -33.33 1.41 8.60
N ARG A 503 -32.77 1.87 9.71
CA ARG A 503 -32.83 1.15 11.00
C ARG A 503 -34.12 1.36 11.79
N ARG A 504 -35.02 2.26 11.36
CA ARG A 504 -36.28 2.52 12.09
C ARG A 504 -37.47 1.64 11.69
N ASN A 505 -37.38 0.94 10.56
CA ASN A 505 -38.54 0.16 10.05
C ASN A 505 -38.50 -1.35 10.33
N ASN A 506 -37.45 -1.89 10.98
CA ASN A 506 -37.35 -3.33 11.30
C ASN A 506 -36.99 -3.62 12.76
N ALA A 507 -37.43 -2.80 13.72
CA ALA A 507 -37.32 -3.14 15.13
C ALA A 507 -38.71 -3.57 15.64
N PRO A 508 -38.88 -4.80 16.17
CA PRO A 508 -40.09 -5.12 16.91
C PRO A 508 -40.07 -4.32 18.21
N SER A 509 -41.20 -3.69 18.44
CA SER A 509 -41.55 -3.04 19.70
C SER A 509 -41.42 -4.03 20.86
N THR A 510 -40.45 -3.88 21.71
CA THR A 510 -40.44 -4.13 23.16
C THR A 510 -39.02 -4.05 23.72
N LEU A 511 -38.74 -3.17 24.54
CA LEU A 511 -38.44 -3.12 25.95
C LEU A 511 -37.66 -1.86 26.33
N SER A 512 -38.33 -1.13 27.17
CA SER A 512 -37.82 -0.07 28.04
C SER A 512 -36.76 -0.60 29.01
N ILE A 513 -35.93 0.37 29.49
CA ILE A 513 -35.37 0.48 30.86
C ILE A 513 -33.90 0.09 31.06
N TYR A 514 -33.24 1.11 31.60
CA TYR A 514 -32.07 1.29 32.48
C TYR A 514 -30.68 1.55 31.87
N LEU A 515 -30.32 2.85 32.12
CA LEU A 515 -29.02 3.47 32.49
C LEU A 515 -27.87 3.33 31.53
#